data_13b8e74e9b03733fc9cb5f810b964cf7
#
_entry.id   13b8e74e9b03733fc9cb5f810b964cf7
#
_cell.length_a   1.000
_cell.length_b   1.000
_cell.length_c   1.000
_cell.angle_alpha   90.00
_cell.angle_beta   90.00
_cell.angle_gamma   90.00
#
_symmetry.space_group_name_H-M   'P 1'
#
loop_
_entity.id
_entity.type
_entity.pdbx_description
1 polymer ?
#
loop_
_entity_poly.entity_id
_entity_poly.type
_entity_poly.pdbx_seq_one_letter_code
_entity_poly.pdbx_strand_id
1 'polypeptide(L)'
;MNDKTAEKTSLEITRFIKAPPARVYAAWTNPAELKEWFGPKNVRTLGITADVRVGGKYRWDVVTQEGENWAAFGEYCELVPEKKIVFTWQWDDDEAWKSHTSIVTVELFDRGGGTELRLKHEQLPTEESRDRHGEGWSSLLGRLERFVGK
;
A
#
# COMPACT_ATOMS: atom_id res chain seq x y z
N MET A 1 2.01 28.80 -1.74
CA MET A 1 1.81 28.25 -3.05
C MET A 1 0.78 27.14 -3.03
N ASN A 2 -0.07 27.17 -3.98
CA ASN A 2 -1.18 26.27 -3.99
C ASN A 2 -0.79 24.89 -4.54
N ASP A 3 -1.16 23.85 -3.83
CA ASP A 3 -0.82 22.46 -4.19
C ASP A 3 -1.92 21.74 -4.91
N LYS A 4 -2.68 22.44 -5.76
CA LYS A 4 -3.76 21.79 -6.51
C LYS A 4 -3.28 20.61 -7.32
N THR A 5 -2.07 20.70 -7.89
CA THR A 5 -1.51 19.59 -8.64
C THR A 5 -1.23 18.41 -7.71
N ALA A 6 -0.66 18.68 -6.53
CA ALA A 6 -0.39 17.62 -5.55
C ALA A 6 -1.69 16.98 -5.06
N GLU A 7 -2.74 17.80 -4.84
CA GLU A 7 -4.04 17.27 -4.42
C GLU A 7 -4.65 16.38 -5.51
N LYS A 8 -4.47 16.74 -6.77
CA LYS A 8 -5.02 15.98 -7.88
C LYS A 8 -4.31 14.65 -8.09
N THR A 9 -3.07 14.54 -7.62
CA THR A 9 -2.29 13.32 -7.78
C THR A 9 -2.02 12.63 -6.45
N SER A 10 -2.90 12.85 -5.46
CA SER A 10 -2.85 12.14 -4.18
C SER A 10 -4.23 11.61 -3.85
N LEU A 11 -4.25 10.61 -2.97
CA LEU A 11 -5.50 10.04 -2.49
C LEU A 11 -5.36 9.71 -1.01
N GLU A 12 -6.49 9.66 -0.31
CA GLU A 12 -6.54 9.24 1.09
C GLU A 12 -7.73 8.31 1.27
N ILE A 13 -7.50 7.23 2.04
CA ILE A 13 -8.56 6.29 2.39
C ILE A 13 -8.47 6.06 3.88
N THR A 14 -9.61 6.17 4.57
CA THR A 14 -9.70 5.88 5.98
C THR A 14 -10.58 4.66 6.15
N ARG A 15 -10.14 3.71 6.98
CA ARG A 15 -10.88 2.46 7.18
C ARG A 15 -10.79 2.04 8.64
N PHE A 16 -11.90 1.59 9.20
CA PHE A 16 -11.90 1.02 10.54
C PHE A 16 -11.71 -0.49 10.44
N ILE A 17 -10.71 -1.02 11.16
CA ILE A 17 -10.37 -2.44 11.12
C ILE A 17 -10.55 -3.02 12.52
N LYS A 18 -11.31 -4.10 12.64
CA LYS A 18 -11.61 -4.72 13.93
C LYS A 18 -10.47 -5.62 14.39
N ALA A 19 -9.34 -5.00 14.67
CA ALA A 19 -8.16 -5.67 15.21
C ALA A 19 -7.28 -4.59 15.85
N PRO A 20 -6.50 -4.93 16.87
CA PRO A 20 -5.65 -3.93 17.51
C PRO A 20 -4.52 -3.47 16.59
N PRO A 21 -3.96 -2.27 16.82
CA PRO A 21 -2.88 -1.76 15.95
C PRO A 21 -1.70 -2.71 15.83
N ALA A 22 -1.35 -3.43 16.90
CA ALA A 22 -0.25 -4.39 16.84
C ALA A 22 -0.52 -5.48 15.80
N ARG A 23 -1.75 -5.97 15.72
CA ARG A 23 -2.12 -6.99 14.75
C ARG A 23 -2.12 -6.46 13.34
N VAL A 24 -2.64 -5.25 13.15
CA VAL A 24 -2.67 -4.61 11.83
C VAL A 24 -1.24 -4.31 11.36
N TYR A 25 -0.40 -3.78 12.25
CA TYR A 25 0.99 -3.48 11.92
C TYR A 25 1.73 -4.75 11.52
N ALA A 26 1.52 -5.85 12.24
CA ALA A 26 2.16 -7.14 11.91
C ALA A 26 1.77 -7.61 10.51
N ALA A 27 0.51 -7.44 10.13
CA ALA A 27 0.06 -7.85 8.79
C ALA A 27 0.77 -7.06 7.69
N TRP A 28 1.08 -5.80 7.94
CA TRP A 28 1.76 -4.94 6.98
C TRP A 28 3.28 -5.17 6.92
N THR A 29 3.87 -5.72 7.98
CA THR A 29 5.32 -5.77 8.11
C THR A 29 5.90 -7.18 8.12
N ASN A 30 5.07 -8.20 8.17
CA ASN A 30 5.52 -9.58 8.11
C ASN A 30 5.40 -10.08 6.67
N PRO A 31 6.53 -10.37 5.97
CA PRO A 31 6.47 -10.80 4.57
C PRO A 31 5.61 -12.04 4.33
N ALA A 32 5.59 -12.98 5.28
CA ALA A 32 4.76 -14.17 5.15
C ALA A 32 3.26 -13.81 5.18
N GLU A 33 2.89 -12.81 5.98
CA GLU A 33 1.50 -12.37 6.03
C GLU A 33 1.13 -11.53 4.82
N LEU A 34 2.04 -10.69 4.34
CA LEU A 34 1.79 -9.89 3.14
C LEU A 34 1.37 -10.76 1.97
N LYS A 35 1.98 -11.92 1.82
CA LYS A 35 1.63 -12.85 0.74
C LYS A 35 0.17 -13.30 0.80
N GLU A 36 -0.42 -13.31 2.00
CA GLU A 36 -1.77 -13.81 2.19
C GLU A 36 -2.87 -12.81 1.83
N TRP A 37 -2.58 -11.52 1.99
CA TRP A 37 -3.65 -10.53 1.79
C TRP A 37 -3.31 -9.44 0.80
N PHE A 38 -2.03 -9.19 0.52
CA PHE A 38 -1.65 -8.05 -0.31
C PHE A 38 -2.03 -8.28 -1.76
N GLY A 39 -2.66 -7.26 -2.35
CA GLY A 39 -3.06 -7.26 -3.74
C GLY A 39 -4.56 -7.09 -3.90
N PRO A 40 -4.98 -6.31 -4.90
CA PRO A 40 -6.41 -6.16 -5.19
C PRO A 40 -6.95 -7.40 -5.88
N LYS A 41 -8.28 -7.52 -5.94
CA LYS A 41 -8.93 -8.72 -6.46
C LYS A 41 -8.67 -8.98 -7.95
N ASN A 42 -8.26 -7.96 -8.69
CA ASN A 42 -8.10 -8.06 -10.15
C ASN A 42 -6.73 -8.55 -10.60
N VAL A 43 -5.82 -8.79 -9.67
CA VAL A 43 -4.50 -9.29 -10.01
C VAL A 43 -4.16 -10.48 -9.11
N ARG A 44 -3.25 -11.32 -9.59
CA ARG A 44 -2.77 -12.45 -8.80
C ARG A 44 -1.33 -12.16 -8.39
N THR A 45 -1.06 -12.26 -7.09
CA THR A 45 0.29 -12.07 -6.58
C THR A 45 1.14 -13.29 -6.89
N LEU A 46 2.24 -13.08 -7.59
CA LEU A 46 3.20 -14.15 -7.88
C LEU A 46 4.20 -14.28 -6.75
N GLY A 47 4.59 -13.18 -6.13
CA GLY A 47 5.51 -13.21 -5.02
C GLY A 47 5.71 -11.84 -4.42
N ILE A 48 6.14 -11.84 -3.15
CA ILE A 48 6.51 -10.60 -2.45
C ILE A 48 7.81 -10.87 -1.73
N THR A 49 8.77 -9.98 -1.88
CA THR A 49 9.97 -9.98 -1.06
C THR A 49 10.04 -8.63 -0.34
N ALA A 50 10.42 -8.64 0.91
CA ALA A 50 10.48 -7.41 1.69
C ALA A 50 11.55 -7.53 2.77
N ASP A 51 12.42 -6.52 2.81
CA ASP A 51 13.40 -6.36 3.86
C ASP A 51 12.86 -5.24 4.75
N VAL A 52 12.10 -5.61 5.78
CA VAL A 52 11.31 -4.66 6.56
C VAL A 52 12.17 -3.97 7.61
N ARG A 53 12.86 -2.94 7.16
CA ARG A 53 13.65 -2.04 8.00
C ARG A 53 13.80 -0.73 7.24
N VAL A 54 14.09 0.35 7.94
CA VAL A 54 14.33 1.63 7.28
C VAL A 54 15.49 1.47 6.30
N GLY A 55 15.27 1.86 5.06
CA GLY A 55 16.26 1.67 3.98
C GLY A 55 16.16 0.32 3.31
N GLY A 56 15.37 -0.62 3.84
CA GLY A 56 15.18 -1.91 3.21
C GLY A 56 14.27 -1.81 2.00
N LYS A 57 14.39 -2.74 1.08
CA LYS A 57 13.65 -2.71 -0.17
C LYS A 57 12.60 -3.81 -0.23
N TYR A 58 11.55 -3.58 -1.01
CA TYR A 58 10.52 -4.58 -1.25
C TYR A 58 10.19 -4.64 -2.74
N ARG A 59 9.64 -5.79 -3.14
CA ARG A 59 9.16 -5.98 -4.50
C ARG A 59 7.94 -6.88 -4.46
N TRP A 60 6.90 -6.49 -5.21
CA TRP A 60 5.65 -7.22 -5.31
C TRP A 60 5.41 -7.53 -6.79
N ASP A 61 5.47 -8.83 -7.14
CA ASP A 61 5.26 -9.30 -8.51
C ASP A 61 3.85 -9.79 -8.68
N VAL A 62 3.20 -9.33 -9.76
CA VAL A 62 1.79 -9.67 -10.01
C VAL A 62 1.60 -10.05 -11.47
N VAL A 63 0.51 -10.76 -11.74
CA VAL A 63 0.04 -10.99 -13.09
C VAL A 63 -1.39 -10.46 -13.18
N THR A 64 -1.68 -9.72 -14.25
CA THR A 64 -2.99 -9.14 -14.48
C THR A 64 -3.91 -10.18 -15.11
N GLN A 65 -5.20 -9.85 -15.21
CA GLN A 65 -6.17 -10.72 -15.87
C GLN A 65 -5.84 -10.96 -17.35
N GLU A 66 -5.13 -9.99 -17.97
CA GLU A 66 -4.69 -10.10 -19.35
C GLU A 66 -3.41 -10.92 -19.50
N GLY A 67 -2.84 -11.39 -18.39
CA GLY A 67 -1.64 -12.20 -18.43
C GLY A 67 -0.33 -11.40 -18.43
N GLU A 68 -0.40 -10.11 -18.15
CA GLU A 68 0.80 -9.27 -18.10
C GLU A 68 1.46 -9.35 -16.74
N ASN A 69 2.78 -9.43 -16.73
CA ASN A 69 3.56 -9.45 -15.49
C ASN A 69 4.05 -8.05 -15.16
N TRP A 70 3.68 -7.56 -13.99
CA TRP A 70 4.08 -6.24 -13.52
C TRP A 70 4.72 -6.38 -12.14
N ALA A 71 5.49 -5.39 -11.74
CA ALA A 71 6.03 -5.35 -10.38
C ALA A 71 5.93 -3.94 -9.81
N ALA A 72 5.52 -3.86 -8.55
CA ALA A 72 5.64 -2.63 -7.79
C ALA A 72 6.80 -2.83 -6.82
N PHE A 73 7.58 -1.78 -6.61
CA PHE A 73 8.76 -1.88 -5.75
C PHE A 73 9.03 -0.54 -5.09
N GLY A 74 9.84 -0.60 -4.05
CA GLY A 74 10.21 0.62 -3.34
C GLY A 74 11.08 0.33 -2.14
N GLU A 75 11.11 1.30 -1.25
CA GLU A 75 11.98 1.29 -0.09
C GLU A 75 11.21 1.81 1.12
N TYR A 76 11.46 1.20 2.28
CA TYR A 76 10.86 1.66 3.54
C TYR A 76 11.59 2.91 4.01
N CYS A 77 10.84 3.98 4.25
CA CYS A 77 11.38 5.25 4.68
C CYS A 77 11.22 5.48 6.18
N GLU A 78 10.13 4.97 6.76
CA GLU A 78 9.85 5.16 8.17
C GLU A 78 9.03 3.99 8.68
N LEU A 79 9.39 3.48 9.86
CA LEU A 79 8.67 2.39 10.51
C LEU A 79 8.54 2.71 11.99
N VAL A 80 7.32 3.03 12.43
CA VAL A 80 7.02 3.28 13.84
C VAL A 80 6.07 2.17 14.28
N PRO A 81 6.54 1.20 15.07
CA PRO A 81 5.72 0.05 15.44
C PRO A 81 4.34 0.44 15.95
N GLU A 82 3.33 -0.20 15.38
CA GLU A 82 1.92 -0.04 15.71
C GLU A 82 1.35 1.35 15.39
N LYS A 83 2.12 2.22 14.73
CA LYS A 83 1.67 3.59 14.47
C LYS A 83 1.80 4.05 13.04
N LYS A 84 2.90 3.71 12.35
CA LYS A 84 3.14 4.34 11.05
C LYS A 84 4.09 3.54 10.18
N ILE A 85 3.79 3.48 8.89
CA ILE A 85 4.66 2.87 7.89
C ILE A 85 4.70 3.83 6.70
N VAL A 86 5.91 4.20 6.27
CA VAL A 86 6.08 5.05 5.08
C VAL A 86 7.00 4.31 4.11
N PHE A 87 6.57 4.20 2.87
CA PHE A 87 7.39 3.54 1.85
C PHE A 87 7.17 4.21 0.50
N THR A 88 8.18 4.10 -0.37
CA THR A 88 8.05 4.58 -1.74
C THR A 88 7.35 3.53 -2.58
N TRP A 89 6.81 3.95 -3.72
CA TRP A 89 6.02 3.07 -4.57
C TRP A 89 6.23 3.44 -6.03
N GLN A 90 6.60 2.45 -6.84
CA GLN A 90 6.85 2.66 -8.25
C GLN A 90 6.54 1.37 -9.01
N TRP A 91 5.98 1.51 -10.21
CA TRP A 91 5.76 0.37 -11.09
C TRP A 91 6.88 0.29 -12.11
N ASP A 92 7.21 -0.91 -12.56
CA ASP A 92 8.38 -1.12 -13.43
C ASP A 92 8.08 -1.21 -14.93
N ASP A 93 6.82 -1.22 -15.33
CA ASP A 93 6.48 -1.44 -16.73
C ASP A 93 5.54 -0.41 -17.35
N ASP A 94 5.27 0.69 -16.69
CA ASP A 94 4.40 1.74 -17.20
C ASP A 94 5.24 2.97 -17.50
N GLU A 95 5.08 3.52 -18.71
CA GLU A 95 5.84 4.67 -19.14
C GLU A 95 5.68 5.87 -18.20
N ALA A 96 4.47 6.06 -17.67
CA ALA A 96 4.20 7.15 -16.73
C ALA A 96 5.01 7.01 -15.43
N TRP A 97 5.45 5.81 -15.11
CA TRP A 97 6.18 5.52 -13.88
C TRP A 97 7.68 5.46 -14.06
N LYS A 98 8.15 5.56 -15.29
CA LYS A 98 9.59 5.49 -15.55
C LYS A 98 10.31 6.62 -14.82
N SER A 99 11.21 6.25 -13.93
CA SER A 99 11.95 7.19 -13.08
C SER A 99 11.07 8.05 -12.19
N HIS A 100 9.81 7.63 -11.96
CA HIS A 100 8.88 8.37 -11.13
C HIS A 100 8.58 7.58 -9.86
N THR A 101 8.79 8.19 -8.72
CA THR A 101 8.57 7.56 -7.42
C THR A 101 7.45 8.28 -6.67
N SER A 102 6.50 7.51 -6.15
CA SER A 102 5.44 8.04 -5.30
C SER A 102 5.67 7.59 -3.86
N ILE A 103 4.85 8.10 -2.93
CA ILE A 103 5.02 7.82 -1.50
C ILE A 103 3.70 7.36 -0.91
N VAL A 104 3.74 6.27 -0.14
CA VAL A 104 2.59 5.75 0.58
C VAL A 104 2.86 5.87 2.07
N THR A 105 1.88 6.42 2.79
CA THR A 105 1.92 6.53 4.24
C THR A 105 0.72 5.79 4.81
N VAL A 106 0.97 4.87 5.75
CA VAL A 106 -0.09 4.16 6.47
C VAL A 106 0.03 4.56 7.92
N GLU A 107 -1.03 5.13 8.48
CA GLU A 107 -1.07 5.50 9.90
C GLU A 107 -2.13 4.69 10.62
N LEU A 108 -1.82 4.26 11.82
CA LEU A 108 -2.70 3.43 12.63
C LEU A 108 -3.03 4.16 13.93
N PHE A 109 -4.32 4.27 14.22
CA PHE A 109 -4.79 4.92 15.43
C PHE A 109 -5.63 3.95 16.24
N ASP A 110 -5.27 3.76 17.50
CA ASP A 110 -6.01 2.88 18.41
C ASP A 110 -7.33 3.55 18.77
N ARG A 111 -8.43 2.86 18.49
CA ARG A 111 -9.77 3.38 18.78
C ARG A 111 -10.50 2.53 19.81
N GLY A 112 -9.76 1.78 20.64
CA GLY A 112 -10.34 0.96 21.70
C GLY A 112 -10.89 -0.36 21.21
N GLY A 113 -11.84 -0.33 20.27
CA GLY A 113 -12.43 -1.55 19.72
C GLY A 113 -11.80 -1.98 18.40
N GLY A 114 -10.75 -1.31 17.99
CA GLY A 114 -10.09 -1.62 16.74
C GLY A 114 -9.13 -0.52 16.34
N THR A 115 -8.78 -0.50 15.08
CA THR A 115 -7.79 0.44 14.54
C THR A 115 -8.42 1.29 13.45
N GLU A 116 -8.22 2.60 13.53
CA GLU A 116 -8.51 3.47 12.40
C GLU A 116 -7.24 3.51 11.55
N LEU A 117 -7.33 3.01 10.33
CA LEU A 117 -6.21 3.01 9.40
C LEU A 117 -6.42 4.14 8.40
N ARG A 118 -5.41 4.98 8.24
CA ARG A 118 -5.41 6.04 7.22
C ARG A 118 -4.28 5.77 6.25
N LEU A 119 -4.63 5.59 4.98
CA LEU A 119 -3.65 5.38 3.92
C LEU A 119 -3.65 6.61 3.04
N LYS A 120 -2.47 7.17 2.81
CA LYS A 120 -2.29 8.29 1.90
C LYS A 120 -1.25 7.91 0.86
N HIS A 121 -1.60 8.10 -0.41
CA HIS A 121 -0.68 7.84 -1.52
C HIS A 121 -0.49 9.15 -2.27
N GLU A 122 0.72 9.67 -2.26
CA GLU A 122 1.05 10.99 -2.80
C GLU A 122 2.03 10.90 -3.94
N GLN A 123 2.09 11.96 -4.72
CA GLN A 123 3.04 12.09 -5.84
C GLN A 123 2.82 11.02 -6.91
N LEU A 124 1.56 10.69 -7.15
CA LEU A 124 1.21 9.81 -8.26
C LEU A 124 1.46 10.56 -9.57
N PRO A 125 1.81 9.86 -10.65
CA PRO A 125 2.18 10.56 -11.90
C PRO A 125 1.03 11.25 -12.61
N THR A 126 -0.20 10.73 -12.49
CA THR A 126 -1.36 11.29 -13.17
C THR A 126 -2.62 11.15 -12.33
N GLU A 127 -3.68 11.89 -12.68
CA GLU A 127 -4.97 11.74 -12.03
C GLU A 127 -5.57 10.37 -12.32
N GLU A 128 -5.33 9.83 -13.50
CA GLU A 128 -5.78 8.50 -13.85
C GLU A 128 -5.14 7.44 -12.95
N SER A 129 -3.82 7.57 -12.72
CA SER A 129 -3.12 6.69 -11.78
C SER A 129 -3.70 6.79 -10.38
N ARG A 130 -4.04 8.02 -9.94
CA ARG A 130 -4.66 8.24 -8.64
C ARG A 130 -5.96 7.44 -8.53
N ASP A 131 -6.81 7.53 -9.55
CA ASP A 131 -8.11 6.85 -9.51
C ASP A 131 -7.94 5.34 -9.50
N ARG A 132 -7.04 4.82 -10.32
CA ARG A 132 -6.78 3.37 -10.35
C ARG A 132 -6.22 2.86 -9.03
N HIS A 133 -5.30 3.62 -8.43
CA HIS A 133 -4.74 3.22 -7.13
C HIS A 133 -5.77 3.31 -6.01
N GLY A 134 -6.68 4.28 -6.10
CA GLY A 134 -7.77 4.38 -5.12
C GLY A 134 -8.63 3.12 -5.12
N GLU A 135 -8.98 2.63 -6.29
CA GLU A 135 -9.76 1.40 -6.41
C GLU A 135 -8.96 0.20 -5.91
N GLY A 136 -7.68 0.13 -6.31
CA GLY A 136 -6.81 -0.96 -5.90
C GLY A 136 -6.61 -1.00 -4.39
N TRP A 137 -6.30 0.14 -3.78
CA TRP A 137 -6.11 0.21 -2.34
C TRP A 137 -7.39 -0.12 -1.58
N SER A 138 -8.54 0.36 -2.07
CA SER A 138 -9.83 0.06 -1.43
C SER A 138 -10.09 -1.44 -1.42
N SER A 139 -9.85 -2.10 -2.53
CA SER A 139 -10.00 -3.56 -2.66
C SER A 139 -9.04 -4.28 -1.72
N LEU A 140 -7.79 -3.83 -1.70
CA LEU A 140 -6.73 -4.44 -0.91
C LEU A 140 -7.01 -4.30 0.59
N LEU A 141 -7.48 -3.13 1.03
CA LEU A 141 -7.80 -2.92 2.44
C LEU A 141 -8.98 -3.79 2.88
N GLY A 142 -9.92 -4.08 1.97
CA GLY A 142 -10.99 -5.04 2.27
C GLY A 142 -10.44 -6.43 2.53
N ARG A 143 -9.43 -6.83 1.80
CA ARG A 143 -8.76 -8.12 2.04
C ARG A 143 -8.04 -8.12 3.38
N LEU A 144 -7.38 -7.01 3.70
CA LEU A 144 -6.72 -6.87 5.00
C LEU A 144 -7.71 -7.04 6.14
N GLU A 145 -8.88 -6.38 6.06
CA GLU A 145 -9.90 -6.51 7.09
C GLU A 145 -10.28 -7.97 7.32
N ARG A 146 -10.50 -8.70 6.25
CA ARG A 146 -10.87 -10.11 6.36
C ARG A 146 -9.72 -10.95 6.92
N PHE A 147 -8.50 -10.63 6.53
CA PHE A 147 -7.33 -11.39 6.96
C PHE A 147 -7.09 -11.24 8.46
N VAL A 148 -7.10 -10.02 8.97
CA VAL A 148 -6.81 -9.79 10.41
C VAL A 148 -8.01 -10.06 11.30
N GLY A 149 -9.21 -10.16 10.72
CA GLY A 149 -10.43 -10.42 11.47
C GLY A 149 -10.69 -11.89 11.76
N LYS A 150 -9.83 -12.77 11.27
CA LYS A 150 -9.98 -14.21 11.49
C LYS A 150 -9.55 -14.65 12.87
#